data_fa8d2af6f7e2e4e3c730a2a5330d672a
#
_entry.id   fa8d2af6f7e2e4e3c730a2a5330d672a
#
_cell.length_a   1.000
_cell.length_b   1.000
_cell.length_c   1.000
_cell.angle_alpha   90.00
_cell.angle_beta   90.00
_cell.angle_gamma   90.00
#
_symmetry.space_group_name_H-M   'P 1'
#
loop_
_entity.id
_entity.type
_entity.pdbx_description
1 polymer ?
#
loop_
_entity_poly.entity_id
_entity_poly.type
_entity_poly.pdbx_seq_one_letter_code
_entity_poly.pdbx_strand_id
1 'polypeptide(L)'
;MTENLTTHPFQPSHDPDKFHEECGVFGVYGSEDAAALTALGLHALQHRGQEAAGIVSYDGKRFHPHRAMGLVGDIFGNREVIETMPGDSAIGHNRYSTAGETVLRNVQPLYADYSFGGLALAHNGNLTNARKLRRELVQTGSLFQSTMDTEVIRGCRTGGGRNRCPGR
;
A
#
# COMPACT_ATOMS: atom_id res chain seq x y z
N MET A 1 38.94 3.52 -43.43
CA MET A 1 38.96 3.54 -41.93
C MET A 1 37.62 4.16 -41.50
N THR A 2 36.67 3.29 -41.18
CA THR A 2 35.32 3.69 -40.77
C THR A 2 35.24 3.38 -39.29
N GLU A 3 35.21 4.43 -38.47
CA GLU A 3 35.02 4.29 -37.01
C GLU A 3 33.58 3.90 -36.70
N ASN A 4 33.41 2.74 -36.10
CA ASN A 4 32.15 2.28 -35.54
C ASN A 4 31.84 3.09 -34.28
N LEU A 5 30.91 4.03 -34.36
CA LEU A 5 30.28 4.62 -33.19
C LEU A 5 29.34 3.56 -32.55
N THR A 6 29.84 2.83 -31.56
CA THR A 6 29.01 2.02 -30.68
C THR A 6 28.23 2.96 -29.75
N THR A 7 26.96 3.19 -30.06
CA THR A 7 26.01 3.80 -29.13
C THR A 7 25.79 2.81 -27.97
N HIS A 8 26.42 3.05 -26.83
CA HIS A 8 26.08 2.35 -25.60
C HIS A 8 24.64 2.72 -25.19
N PRO A 9 23.75 1.75 -24.98
CA PRO A 9 22.47 2.03 -24.40
C PRO A 9 22.69 2.64 -23.01
N PHE A 10 22.01 3.73 -22.74
CA PHE A 10 22.00 4.41 -21.46
C PHE A 10 21.57 3.42 -20.38
N GLN A 11 22.54 2.89 -19.65
CA GLN A 11 22.26 2.17 -18.39
C GLN A 11 22.05 3.26 -17.33
N PRO A 12 20.85 3.34 -16.71
CA PRO A 12 20.68 4.21 -15.56
C PRO A 12 21.68 3.78 -14.49
N SER A 13 22.58 4.68 -14.12
CA SER A 13 23.54 4.46 -13.04
C SER A 13 22.77 4.13 -11.77
N HIS A 14 22.94 2.93 -11.25
CA HIS A 14 22.46 2.55 -9.95
C HIS A 14 23.36 3.28 -8.93
N ASP A 15 22.97 4.51 -8.59
CA ASP A 15 23.62 5.29 -7.54
C ASP A 15 23.01 4.83 -6.22
N PRO A 16 23.74 4.08 -5.37
CA PRO A 16 23.21 3.55 -4.11
C PRO A 16 22.87 4.63 -3.10
N ASP A 17 23.31 5.87 -3.30
CA ASP A 17 23.06 7.01 -2.40
C ASP A 17 21.90 7.92 -2.85
N LYS A 18 21.23 7.63 -3.97
CA LYS A 18 19.98 8.30 -4.29
C LYS A 18 18.85 7.73 -3.46
N PHE A 19 18.23 8.60 -2.65
CA PHE A 19 16.92 8.30 -2.05
C PHE A 19 15.94 7.95 -3.17
N HIS A 20 15.61 6.67 -3.30
CA HIS A 20 14.54 6.25 -4.18
C HIS A 20 13.22 6.68 -3.53
N GLU A 21 12.53 7.60 -4.19
CA GLU A 21 11.20 8.03 -3.81
C GLU A 21 10.24 6.85 -3.97
N GLU A 22 9.90 6.18 -2.88
CA GLU A 22 9.08 4.98 -2.89
C GLU A 22 7.81 5.20 -2.09
N CYS A 23 6.64 5.03 -2.72
CA CYS A 23 5.33 5.06 -2.11
C CYS A 23 5.06 6.26 -1.18
N GLY A 24 3.79 6.56 -0.92
CA GLY A 24 3.36 7.53 0.08
C GLY A 24 2.27 6.91 0.95
N VAL A 25 2.31 7.23 2.25
CA VAL A 25 1.27 6.88 3.21
C VAL A 25 0.78 8.13 3.87
N PHE A 26 -0.53 8.29 3.97
CA PHE A 26 -1.17 9.41 4.65
C PHE A 26 -2.38 8.93 5.43
N GLY A 27 -2.71 9.60 6.53
CA GLY A 27 -3.88 9.24 7.34
C GLY A 27 -4.45 10.43 8.08
N VAL A 28 -5.76 10.40 8.30
CA VAL A 28 -6.55 11.40 9.01
C VAL A 28 -7.41 10.69 10.04
N TYR A 29 -7.54 11.31 11.22
CA TYR A 29 -8.41 10.83 12.29
C TYR A 29 -9.18 12.01 12.90
N GLY A 30 -10.46 11.80 13.19
CA GLY A 30 -11.30 12.77 13.89
C GLY A 30 -11.80 13.91 12.99
N SER A 31 -11.97 13.69 11.68
CA SER A 31 -12.51 14.69 10.75
C SER A 31 -13.62 14.07 9.90
N GLU A 32 -14.76 14.74 9.79
CA GLU A 32 -15.88 14.32 8.92
C GLU A 32 -15.45 14.23 7.43
N ASP A 33 -14.43 14.99 7.03
CA ASP A 33 -13.84 14.98 5.70
C ASP A 33 -12.60 14.07 5.57
N ALA A 34 -12.46 13.05 6.43
CA ALA A 34 -11.24 12.25 6.51
C ALA A 34 -10.80 11.66 5.16
N ALA A 35 -11.72 11.13 4.35
CA ALA A 35 -11.41 10.58 3.04
C ALA A 35 -10.90 11.65 2.06
N ALA A 36 -11.55 12.82 2.02
CA ALA A 36 -11.16 13.93 1.15
C ALA A 36 -9.79 14.50 1.55
N LEU A 37 -9.56 14.69 2.84
CA LEU A 37 -8.26 15.16 3.36
C LEU A 37 -7.16 14.13 3.11
N THR A 38 -7.47 12.83 3.20
CA THR A 38 -6.53 11.76 2.87
C THR A 38 -6.18 11.78 1.39
N ALA A 39 -7.17 12.00 0.51
CA ALA A 39 -6.95 12.14 -0.94
C ALA A 39 -6.05 13.35 -1.25
N LEU A 40 -6.25 14.49 -0.61
CA LEU A 40 -5.41 15.68 -0.75
C LEU A 40 -3.98 15.42 -0.27
N GLY A 41 -3.83 14.74 0.88
CA GLY A 41 -2.51 14.34 1.39
C GLY A 41 -1.77 13.39 0.45
N LEU A 42 -2.46 12.40 -0.12
CA LEU A 42 -1.88 11.50 -1.12
C LEU A 42 -1.54 12.25 -2.43
N HIS A 43 -2.36 13.22 -2.84
CA HIS A 43 -2.08 14.04 -4.01
C HIS A 43 -0.79 14.86 -3.81
N ALA A 44 -0.58 15.43 -2.63
CA ALA A 44 0.67 16.10 -2.28
C ALA A 44 1.88 15.14 -2.30
N LEU A 45 1.65 13.85 -2.04
CA LEU A 45 2.64 12.79 -2.11
C LEU A 45 2.69 12.07 -3.48
N GLN A 46 2.02 12.61 -4.52
CA GLN A 46 1.90 11.94 -5.83
C GLN A 46 3.25 11.69 -6.49
N HIS A 47 4.24 12.54 -6.26
CA HIS A 47 5.60 12.37 -6.74
C HIS A 47 6.27 11.08 -6.21
N ARG A 48 5.78 10.52 -5.11
CA ARG A 48 6.28 9.28 -4.50
C ARG A 48 5.62 8.01 -5.05
N GLY A 49 4.48 8.11 -5.75
CA GLY A 49 3.80 6.95 -6.32
C GLY A 49 2.76 7.35 -7.36
N GLN A 50 2.89 6.82 -8.58
CA GLN A 50 2.10 7.25 -9.74
C GLN A 50 1.35 6.11 -10.43
N GLU A 51 1.43 4.88 -9.91
CA GLU A 51 0.88 3.71 -10.59
C GLU A 51 -0.50 3.31 -10.08
N ALA A 52 -0.74 3.49 -8.80
CA ALA A 52 -1.99 3.13 -8.16
C ALA A 52 -2.14 3.86 -6.83
N ALA A 53 -3.37 4.06 -6.41
CA ALA A 53 -3.68 4.62 -5.11
C ALA A 53 -4.88 3.94 -4.47
N GLY A 54 -4.94 4.01 -3.15
CA GLY A 54 -6.07 3.51 -2.39
C GLY A 54 -6.29 4.30 -1.10
N ILE A 55 -7.54 4.34 -0.68
CA ILE A 55 -7.97 4.89 0.60
C ILE A 55 -8.91 3.86 1.25
N VAL A 56 -8.83 3.75 2.55
CA VAL A 56 -9.81 3.05 3.37
C VAL A 56 -10.26 4.01 4.46
N SER A 57 -11.55 4.35 4.48
CA SER A 57 -12.16 5.11 5.57
C SER A 57 -12.89 4.20 6.56
N TYR A 58 -13.20 4.73 7.74
CA TYR A 58 -13.94 4.04 8.79
C TYR A 58 -15.00 4.96 9.39
N ASP A 59 -16.26 4.51 9.41
CA ASP A 59 -17.43 5.26 9.87
C ASP A 59 -17.84 4.94 11.32
N GLY A 60 -16.96 4.28 12.08
CA GLY A 60 -17.25 3.79 13.43
C GLY A 60 -17.89 2.40 13.45
N LYS A 61 -18.31 1.86 12.31
CA LYS A 61 -18.97 0.55 12.18
C LYS A 61 -18.31 -0.31 11.10
N ARG A 62 -18.00 0.25 9.95
CA ARG A 62 -17.47 -0.45 8.77
C ARG A 62 -16.31 0.30 8.15
N PHE A 63 -15.49 -0.44 7.45
CA PHE A 63 -14.46 0.08 6.58
C PHE A 63 -15.00 0.22 5.15
N HIS A 64 -14.65 1.31 4.50
CA HIS A 64 -15.05 1.61 3.13
C HIS A 64 -13.78 1.73 2.27
N PRO A 65 -13.34 0.63 1.63
CA PRO A 65 -12.14 0.63 0.81
C PRO A 65 -12.44 1.12 -0.61
N HIS A 66 -11.58 1.98 -1.14
CA HIS A 66 -11.52 2.29 -2.57
C HIS A 66 -10.08 2.22 -3.03
N ARG A 67 -9.80 1.39 -4.05
CA ARG A 67 -8.46 1.18 -4.60
C ARG A 67 -8.55 1.09 -6.11
N ALA A 68 -7.66 1.79 -6.81
CA ALA A 68 -7.62 1.78 -8.26
C ALA A 68 -6.20 1.97 -8.80
N MET A 69 -6.05 1.65 -10.08
CA MET A 69 -4.85 1.96 -10.85
C MET A 69 -4.93 3.40 -11.34
N GLY A 70 -3.81 4.10 -11.37
CA GLY A 70 -3.73 5.47 -11.88
C GLY A 70 -3.30 6.49 -10.83
N LEU A 71 -3.36 7.76 -11.21
CA LEU A 71 -2.98 8.88 -10.35
C LEU A 71 -4.06 9.17 -9.30
N VAL A 72 -3.64 9.69 -8.16
CA VAL A 72 -4.56 10.08 -7.06
C VAL A 72 -5.64 11.03 -7.55
N GLY A 73 -5.28 12.04 -8.36
CA GLY A 73 -6.23 13.01 -8.90
C GLY A 73 -7.28 12.39 -9.82
N ASP A 74 -6.89 11.40 -10.62
CA ASP A 74 -7.81 10.71 -11.54
C ASP A 74 -8.79 9.81 -10.77
N ILE A 75 -8.32 9.17 -9.70
CA ILE A 75 -9.11 8.23 -8.89
C ILE A 75 -10.03 8.99 -7.93
N PHE A 76 -9.48 9.92 -7.15
CA PHE A 76 -10.17 10.59 -6.04
C PHE A 76 -10.58 12.04 -6.34
N GLY A 77 -10.36 12.53 -7.57
CA GLY A 77 -10.83 13.83 -8.01
C GLY A 77 -12.35 13.88 -8.25
N ASN A 78 -13.02 12.73 -8.33
CA ASN A 78 -14.46 12.64 -8.44
C ASN A 78 -15.10 12.63 -7.05
N ARG A 79 -16.00 13.60 -6.82
CA ARG A 79 -16.77 13.73 -5.57
C ARG A 79 -17.58 12.46 -5.24
N GLU A 80 -18.18 11.82 -6.24
CA GLU A 80 -18.94 10.59 -6.06
C GLU A 80 -18.09 9.47 -5.42
N VAL A 81 -16.83 9.37 -5.80
CA VAL A 81 -15.89 8.39 -5.21
C VAL A 81 -15.66 8.70 -3.73
N ILE A 82 -15.43 9.98 -3.38
CA ILE A 82 -15.24 10.39 -1.99
C ILE A 82 -16.49 10.09 -1.15
N GLU A 83 -17.69 10.33 -1.68
CA GLU A 83 -18.96 10.06 -1.00
C GLU A 83 -19.18 8.56 -0.70
N THR A 84 -18.50 7.65 -1.41
CA THR A 84 -18.54 6.21 -1.09
C THR A 84 -17.69 5.83 0.14
N MET A 85 -16.92 6.77 0.67
CA MET A 85 -15.98 6.55 1.77
C MET A 85 -16.30 7.44 2.98
N PRO A 86 -17.50 7.27 3.59
CA PRO A 86 -17.89 8.04 4.77
C PRO A 86 -17.01 7.69 5.98
N GLY A 87 -17.06 8.54 7.01
CA GLY A 87 -16.42 8.32 8.30
C GLY A 87 -15.47 9.43 8.70
N ASP A 88 -15.02 9.36 9.94
CA ASP A 88 -14.15 10.35 10.57
C ASP A 88 -12.67 9.97 10.56
N SER A 89 -12.36 8.81 10.02
CA SER A 89 -10.99 8.29 9.97
C SER A 89 -10.72 7.68 8.61
N ALA A 90 -9.54 7.93 8.05
CA ALA A 90 -9.11 7.33 6.80
C ALA A 90 -7.59 7.14 6.76
N ILE A 91 -7.15 6.09 6.09
CA ILE A 91 -5.75 5.89 5.71
C ILE A 91 -5.65 5.69 4.21
N GLY A 92 -4.58 6.15 3.63
CA GLY A 92 -4.34 6.06 2.20
C GLY A 92 -2.90 5.72 1.86
N HIS A 93 -2.73 5.25 0.64
CA HIS A 93 -1.43 4.85 0.10
C HIS A 93 -1.40 5.13 -1.40
N ASN A 94 -0.33 5.73 -1.90
CA ASN A 94 0.02 5.77 -3.31
C ASN A 94 1.23 4.88 -3.59
N ARG A 95 1.14 4.09 -4.67
CA ARG A 95 2.09 3.04 -4.99
C ARG A 95 3.10 3.52 -6.04
N TYR A 96 4.37 3.24 -5.75
CA TYR A 96 5.45 3.14 -6.72
C TYR A 96 5.96 1.69 -6.73
N SER A 97 6.03 1.07 -7.90
CA SER A 97 6.45 -0.32 -8.02
C SER A 97 7.95 -0.40 -8.20
N THR A 98 8.66 -0.85 -7.18
CA THR A 98 10.09 -1.17 -7.28
C THR A 98 10.34 -2.62 -7.65
N ALA A 99 9.35 -3.51 -7.44
CA ALA A 99 9.42 -4.92 -7.78
C ALA A 99 8.02 -5.55 -7.92
N GLY A 100 7.81 -6.29 -9.00
CA GLY A 100 6.60 -7.10 -9.24
C GLY A 100 5.53 -6.38 -10.07
N GLU A 101 4.56 -7.16 -10.55
CA GLU A 101 3.43 -6.63 -11.33
C GLU A 101 2.59 -5.68 -10.49
N THR A 102 2.28 -4.51 -11.05
CA THR A 102 1.30 -3.60 -10.49
C THR A 102 -0.09 -4.11 -10.80
N VAL A 103 -0.65 -4.87 -9.89
CA VAL A 103 -2.00 -5.43 -9.97
C VAL A 103 -2.86 -4.94 -8.81
N LEU A 104 -4.15 -4.79 -9.02
CA LEU A 104 -5.07 -4.21 -8.04
C LEU A 104 -5.02 -4.90 -6.67
N ARG A 105 -4.78 -6.22 -6.63
CA ARG A 105 -4.65 -6.99 -5.37
C ARG A 105 -3.47 -6.54 -4.50
N ASN A 106 -2.48 -5.85 -5.08
CA ASN A 106 -1.29 -5.35 -4.40
C ASN A 106 -1.42 -3.87 -4.01
N VAL A 107 -2.52 -3.21 -4.37
CA VAL A 107 -2.77 -1.81 -4.00
C VAL A 107 -3.21 -1.74 -2.55
N GLN A 108 -2.53 -0.90 -1.78
CA GLN A 108 -2.82 -0.65 -0.38
C GLN A 108 -3.77 0.56 -0.22
N PRO A 109 -4.45 0.71 0.94
CA PRO A 109 -4.39 -0.13 2.14
C PRO A 109 -4.98 -1.52 1.92
N LEU A 110 -4.37 -2.54 2.56
CA LEU A 110 -4.96 -3.87 2.66
C LEU A 110 -6.00 -3.87 3.79
N TYR A 111 -7.16 -4.42 3.51
CA TYR A 111 -8.26 -4.48 4.46
C TYR A 111 -8.74 -5.92 4.64
N ALA A 112 -9.15 -6.26 5.85
CA ALA A 112 -9.80 -7.53 6.16
C ALA A 112 -10.70 -7.41 7.40
N ASP A 113 -11.82 -8.14 7.38
CA ASP A 113 -12.69 -8.34 8.53
C ASP A 113 -12.32 -9.61 9.28
N TYR A 114 -12.34 -9.52 10.60
CA TYR A 114 -12.09 -10.61 11.54
C TYR A 114 -13.22 -10.69 12.55
N SER A 115 -13.29 -11.78 13.29
CA SER A 115 -14.29 -11.96 14.36
C SER A 115 -14.21 -10.91 15.47
N PHE A 116 -13.05 -10.27 15.63
CA PHE A 116 -12.80 -9.21 16.62
C PHE A 116 -12.90 -7.79 16.04
N GLY A 117 -13.29 -7.64 14.78
CA GLY A 117 -13.38 -6.36 14.06
C GLY A 117 -12.52 -6.33 12.82
N GLY A 118 -12.62 -5.25 12.06
CA GLY A 118 -11.83 -5.03 10.84
C GLY A 118 -10.43 -4.49 11.12
N LEU A 119 -9.54 -4.69 10.16
CA LEU A 119 -8.19 -4.12 10.15
C LEU A 119 -7.88 -3.58 8.77
N ALA A 120 -7.54 -2.29 8.69
CA ALA A 120 -6.95 -1.68 7.50
C ALA A 120 -5.47 -1.36 7.76
N LEU A 121 -4.61 -1.65 6.80
CA LEU A 121 -3.17 -1.48 6.94
C LEU A 121 -2.55 -0.91 5.67
N ALA A 122 -1.78 0.17 5.84
CA ALA A 122 -0.90 0.73 4.81
C ALA A 122 0.54 0.72 5.34
N HIS A 123 1.48 0.39 4.47
CA HIS A 123 2.89 0.26 4.82
C HIS A 123 3.76 0.79 3.68
N ASN A 124 4.69 1.67 4.03
CA ASN A 124 5.77 2.11 3.15
C ASN A 124 7.07 1.51 3.67
N GLY A 125 7.73 0.71 2.85
CA GLY A 125 8.97 0.01 3.18
C GLY A 125 8.97 -1.46 2.76
N ASN A 126 10.01 -2.20 3.16
CA ASN A 126 10.19 -3.60 2.85
C ASN A 126 10.59 -4.39 4.09
N LEU A 127 9.86 -5.45 4.39
CA LEU A 127 10.23 -6.40 5.43
C LEU A 127 11.36 -7.30 4.94
N THR A 128 12.52 -7.21 5.59
CA THR A 128 13.72 -7.99 5.21
C THR A 128 13.50 -9.50 5.32
N ASN A 129 12.62 -9.94 6.22
CA ASN A 129 12.29 -11.34 6.49
C ASN A 129 10.91 -11.77 5.98
N ALA A 130 10.25 -10.98 5.12
CA ALA A 130 8.89 -11.24 4.63
C ALA A 130 8.70 -12.66 4.08
N ARG A 131 9.64 -13.15 3.27
CA ARG A 131 9.56 -14.50 2.66
C ARG A 131 9.59 -15.63 3.69
N LYS A 132 10.37 -15.46 4.76
CA LYS A 132 10.45 -16.44 5.84
C LYS A 132 9.13 -16.44 6.62
N LEU A 133 8.69 -15.29 7.09
CA LEU A 133 7.46 -15.13 7.85
C LEU A 133 6.22 -15.60 7.05
N ARG A 134 6.16 -15.29 5.76
CA ARG A 134 5.06 -15.76 4.89
C ARG A 134 4.99 -17.29 4.87
N ARG A 135 6.12 -17.99 4.70
CA ARG A 135 6.14 -19.47 4.72
C ARG A 135 5.65 -20.02 6.05
N GLU A 136 6.08 -19.46 7.16
CA GLU A 136 5.65 -19.88 8.50
C GLU A 136 4.15 -19.65 8.70
N LEU A 137 3.63 -18.50 8.29
CA LEU A 137 2.20 -18.18 8.37
C LEU A 137 1.34 -19.10 7.49
N VAL A 138 1.78 -19.42 6.29
CA VAL A 138 1.08 -20.37 5.40
C VAL A 138 1.02 -21.76 6.04
N GLN A 139 2.11 -22.24 6.67
CA GLN A 139 2.14 -23.52 7.38
C GLN A 139 1.18 -23.56 8.56
N THR A 140 0.87 -22.41 9.15
CA THR A 140 -0.10 -22.28 10.25
C THR A 140 -1.54 -21.98 9.77
N GLY A 141 -1.79 -22.04 8.46
CA GLY A 141 -3.12 -21.88 7.87
C GLY A 141 -3.50 -20.46 7.48
N SER A 142 -2.56 -19.50 7.49
CA SER A 142 -2.84 -18.13 7.02
C SER A 142 -3.05 -18.09 5.53
N LEU A 143 -4.09 -17.37 5.08
CA LEU A 143 -4.40 -17.13 3.68
C LEU A 143 -3.80 -15.81 3.21
N PHE A 144 -3.23 -15.83 2.01
CA PHE A 144 -2.66 -14.67 1.35
C PHE A 144 -3.32 -14.42 0.01
N GLN A 145 -3.74 -13.17 -0.25
CA GLN A 145 -4.39 -12.75 -1.49
C GLN A 145 -3.50 -11.89 -2.36
N SER A 146 -2.44 -11.30 -1.77
CA SER A 146 -1.47 -10.45 -2.44
C SER A 146 -0.05 -11.02 -2.33
N THR A 147 0.87 -10.43 -3.08
CA THR A 147 2.30 -10.75 -2.96
C THR A 147 3.05 -9.79 -2.02
N MET A 148 2.33 -8.81 -1.44
CA MET A 148 2.91 -7.76 -0.62
C MET A 148 3.36 -8.27 0.75
N ASP A 149 4.45 -7.71 1.24
CA ASP A 149 4.94 -7.92 2.60
C ASP A 149 4.01 -7.31 3.67
N THR A 150 3.27 -6.25 3.32
CA THR A 150 2.20 -5.68 4.15
C THR A 150 1.20 -6.74 4.59
N GLU A 151 0.91 -7.72 3.75
CA GLU A 151 0.00 -8.82 4.10
C GLU A 151 0.60 -9.77 5.13
N VAL A 152 1.93 -9.90 5.15
CA VAL A 152 2.64 -10.64 6.21
C VAL A 152 2.48 -9.94 7.55
N ILE A 153 2.59 -8.60 7.61
CA ILE A 153 2.32 -7.82 8.84
C ILE A 153 0.90 -8.09 9.33
N ARG A 154 -0.07 -8.07 8.43
CA ARG A 154 -1.47 -8.39 8.74
C ARG A 154 -1.59 -9.80 9.34
N GLY A 155 -0.99 -10.80 8.70
CA GLY A 155 -1.02 -12.20 9.15
C GLY A 155 -0.41 -12.39 10.54
N CYS A 156 0.66 -11.68 10.86
CA CYS A 156 1.30 -11.74 12.18
C CYS A 156 0.39 -11.21 13.32
N ARG A 157 -0.47 -10.22 13.04
CA ARG A 157 -1.36 -9.63 14.05
C ARG A 157 -2.60 -10.47 14.33
N THR A 158 -3.03 -11.27 13.37
CA THR A 158 -4.31 -11.98 13.39
C THR A 158 -4.20 -13.44 13.83
N GLY A 159 -3.01 -13.98 13.94
CA GLY A 159 -2.75 -15.31 14.48
C GLY A 159 -3.11 -15.38 15.97
N GLY A 160 -4.39 -15.46 16.26
CA GLY A 160 -4.94 -15.69 17.62
C GLY A 160 -4.66 -17.12 18.07
N GLY A 161 -3.56 -17.35 18.71
CA GLY A 161 -3.19 -18.64 19.29
C GLY A 161 -1.70 -18.93 19.09
N ARG A 162 -0.87 -18.58 20.08
CA ARG A 162 0.54 -18.95 20.26
C ARG A 162 1.56 -18.51 19.18
N ASN A 163 1.16 -17.84 18.11
CA ASN A 163 2.08 -17.35 17.09
C ASN A 163 2.29 -15.84 17.24
N ARG A 164 3.13 -15.47 18.20
CA ARG A 164 3.81 -14.16 18.14
C ARG A 164 4.72 -14.19 16.91
N CYS A 165 4.80 -13.09 16.15
CA CYS A 165 5.86 -12.94 15.16
C CYS A 165 7.18 -13.37 15.81
N PRO A 166 7.91 -14.37 15.28
CA PRO A 166 9.17 -14.78 15.82
C PRO A 166 10.17 -13.64 15.60
N GLY A 167 10.51 -12.92 16.67
CA GLY A 167 11.45 -11.80 16.57
C GLY A 167 11.34 -10.79 17.72
N ARG A 168 11.19 -11.25 18.96
CA ARG A 168 11.65 -10.55 20.16
C ARG A 168 12.45 -11.50 21.03
#